data_77d8c71ad47452647cdea7903f0a8047
#
_entry.id   77d8c71ad47452647cdea7903f0a8047
#
_cell.length_a   1.000
_cell.length_b   1.000
_cell.length_c   1.000
_cell.angle_alpha   90.00
_cell.angle_beta   90.00
_cell.angle_gamma   90.00
#
_symmetry.space_group_name_H-M   'P 1'
#
loop_
_entity.id
_entity.type
_entity.pdbx_description
1 polymer ?
#
loop_
_entity_poly.entity_id
_entity_poly.type
_entity_poly.pdbx_seq_one_letter_code
_entity_poly.pdbx_strand_id
1 'polypeptide(L)'
;MTQMKDNNQEMFPIVDEDGNITGAATRGECHNGSKLLHPVVHLHVFNSRGELYLQKRPEWKDIQPGKLDTAVGGHVDLGECVEEALHREVREELGITSFTPERITQYVFESNREKELVFVFKTTYDDPISPSDELDGGRFWTPAEIRENLGKGIFTPNFESELQRIQLIK
;
A
#
# COMPACT_ATOMS: atom_id res chain seq x y z
N MET A 1 14.92 18.93 -14.32
CA MET A 1 14.24 17.68 -13.97
C MET A 1 13.60 17.81 -12.59
N THR A 2 12.32 17.50 -12.49
CA THR A 2 11.60 17.65 -11.23
C THR A 2 11.94 16.48 -10.31
N GLN A 3 12.35 16.79 -9.09
CA GLN A 3 12.58 15.77 -8.09
C GLN A 3 11.24 15.23 -7.60
N MET A 4 11.08 13.90 -7.59
CA MET A 4 9.86 13.28 -7.09
C MET A 4 9.81 13.38 -5.57
N LYS A 5 8.70 13.87 -5.05
CA LYS A 5 8.46 14.02 -3.62
C LYS A 5 6.99 13.77 -3.33
N ASP A 6 6.70 13.36 -2.11
CA ASP A 6 5.33 13.26 -1.63
C ASP A 6 4.73 14.65 -1.51
N ASN A 7 3.48 14.80 -1.96
CA ASN A 7 2.78 16.09 -1.94
C ASN A 7 2.05 16.28 -0.61
N ASN A 8 2.63 17.09 0.27
CA ASN A 8 2.09 17.34 1.61
C ASN A 8 0.80 18.17 1.61
N GLN A 9 0.39 18.70 0.44
CA GLN A 9 -0.85 19.46 0.32
C GLN A 9 -2.05 18.63 -0.16
N GLU A 10 -1.84 17.35 -0.49
CA GLU A 10 -2.96 16.46 -0.83
C GLU A 10 -3.92 16.38 0.34
N MET A 11 -5.23 16.36 0.02
CA MET A 11 -6.28 16.30 1.04
C MET A 11 -6.78 14.87 1.20
N PHE A 12 -6.88 14.43 2.45
CA PHE A 12 -7.39 13.12 2.81
C PHE A 12 -8.62 13.24 3.69
N PRO A 13 -9.59 12.31 3.57
CA PRO A 13 -10.68 12.26 4.55
C PRO A 13 -10.12 11.77 5.88
N ILE A 14 -10.64 12.30 6.98
CA ILE A 14 -10.41 11.77 8.31
C ILE A 14 -11.61 10.90 8.65
N VAL A 15 -11.37 9.72 9.19
CA VAL A 15 -12.40 8.71 9.40
C VAL A 15 -12.40 8.20 10.84
N ASP A 16 -13.49 7.56 11.23
CA ASP A 16 -13.53 6.75 12.45
C ASP A 16 -13.09 5.30 12.11
N GLU A 17 -13.07 4.42 13.09
CA GLU A 17 -12.58 3.05 12.90
C GLU A 17 -13.51 2.20 12.02
N ASP A 18 -14.74 2.64 11.80
CA ASP A 18 -15.70 1.99 10.90
C ASP A 18 -15.58 2.52 9.46
N GLY A 19 -14.74 3.54 9.24
CA GLY A 19 -14.55 4.14 7.93
C GLY A 19 -15.48 5.30 7.61
N ASN A 20 -16.27 5.77 8.59
CA ASN A 20 -17.15 6.92 8.40
C ASN A 20 -16.32 8.20 8.40
N ILE A 21 -16.60 9.10 7.44
CA ILE A 21 -15.86 10.37 7.31
C ILE A 21 -16.28 11.33 8.43
N THR A 22 -15.30 11.80 9.21
CA THR A 22 -15.52 12.74 10.31
C THR A 22 -14.86 14.09 10.07
N GLY A 23 -14.02 14.22 9.04
CA GLY A 23 -13.33 15.47 8.74
C GLY A 23 -12.42 15.34 7.54
N ALA A 24 -11.48 16.27 7.41
CA ALA A 24 -10.49 16.28 6.34
C ALA A 24 -9.21 16.94 6.84
N ALA A 25 -8.06 16.51 6.29
CA ALA A 25 -6.76 17.08 6.62
C ALA A 25 -5.81 16.90 5.46
N THR A 26 -4.71 17.66 5.45
CA THR A 26 -3.67 17.50 4.43
C THR A 26 -2.80 16.28 4.75
N ARG A 27 -2.10 15.79 3.72
CA ARG A 27 -1.11 14.71 3.89
C ARG A 27 -0.07 15.08 4.96
N GLY A 28 0.42 16.32 4.92
CA GLY A 28 1.39 16.79 5.92
C GLY A 28 0.85 16.71 7.33
N GLU A 29 -0.39 17.12 7.55
CA GLU A 29 -1.03 17.03 8.86
C GLU A 29 -1.21 15.58 9.33
N CYS A 30 -1.53 14.66 8.40
CA CYS A 30 -1.69 13.25 8.73
C CYS A 30 -0.38 12.57 9.11
N HIS A 31 0.76 13.08 8.61
CA HIS A 31 2.07 12.44 8.76
C HIS A 31 3.01 13.18 9.73
N ASN A 32 2.50 14.14 10.49
CA ASN A 32 3.32 14.97 11.37
C ASN A 32 3.28 14.57 12.86
N GLY A 33 2.77 13.38 13.15
CA GLY A 33 2.60 12.91 14.53
C GLY A 33 1.26 13.26 15.15
N SER A 34 0.36 13.92 14.41
CA SER A 34 -1.00 14.23 14.89
C SER A 34 -1.84 12.99 15.12
N LYS A 35 -1.51 11.91 14.41
CA LYS A 35 -2.19 10.62 14.45
C LYS A 35 -3.68 10.71 14.07
N LEU A 36 -3.99 11.59 13.12
CA LEU A 36 -5.32 11.65 12.55
C LEU A 36 -5.58 10.39 11.73
N LEU A 37 -6.67 9.68 12.04
CA LEU A 37 -7.00 8.43 11.36
C LEU A 37 -7.46 8.71 9.95
N HIS A 38 -6.70 8.21 8.96
CA HIS A 38 -7.01 8.40 7.54
C HIS A 38 -6.95 7.07 6.81
N PRO A 39 -7.78 6.88 5.75
CA PRO A 39 -7.87 5.59 5.08
C PRO A 39 -6.78 5.40 4.03
N VAL A 40 -6.27 4.18 3.97
CA VAL A 40 -5.34 3.74 2.92
C VAL A 40 -5.81 2.41 2.35
N VAL A 41 -5.36 2.09 1.13
CA VAL A 41 -5.67 0.82 0.48
C VAL A 41 -4.37 0.06 0.24
N HIS A 42 -4.42 -1.26 0.47
CA HIS A 42 -3.33 -2.17 0.13
C HIS A 42 -3.87 -3.25 -0.79
N LEU A 43 -3.14 -3.54 -1.88
CA LEU A 43 -3.49 -4.65 -2.76
C LEU A 43 -2.33 -5.63 -2.83
N HIS A 44 -2.64 -6.89 -2.56
CA HIS A 44 -1.72 -8.00 -2.77
C HIS A 44 -2.03 -8.63 -4.13
N VAL A 45 -1.04 -8.70 -5.01
CA VAL A 45 -1.21 -9.22 -6.37
C VAL A 45 -0.51 -10.57 -6.48
N PHE A 46 -1.31 -11.63 -6.66
CA PHE A 46 -0.80 -12.96 -6.94
C PHE A 46 -0.88 -13.26 -8.43
N ASN A 47 -0.03 -14.16 -8.92
CA ASN A 47 -0.27 -14.78 -10.23
C ASN A 47 -0.88 -16.16 -10.03
N SER A 48 -1.20 -16.84 -11.12
CA SER A 48 -1.84 -18.16 -11.07
C SER A 48 -0.95 -19.26 -10.49
N ARG A 49 0.36 -19.00 -10.36
CA ARG A 49 1.31 -19.92 -9.72
C ARG A 49 1.40 -19.69 -8.20
N GLY A 50 0.62 -18.75 -7.66
CA GLY A 50 0.65 -18.44 -6.22
C GLY A 50 1.84 -17.59 -5.79
N GLU A 51 2.55 -16.98 -6.73
CA GLU A 51 3.64 -16.05 -6.43
C GLU A 51 3.04 -14.68 -6.15
N LEU A 52 3.69 -13.93 -5.25
CA LEU A 52 3.22 -12.62 -4.80
C LEU A 52 4.11 -11.51 -5.36
N TYR A 53 3.50 -10.52 -6.00
CA TYR A 53 4.24 -9.37 -6.52
C TYR A 53 4.61 -8.42 -5.38
N LEU A 54 5.90 -8.05 -5.30
CA LEU A 54 6.38 -7.05 -4.35
C LEU A 54 7.04 -5.92 -5.13
N GLN A 55 6.70 -4.69 -4.78
CA GLN A 55 7.34 -3.51 -5.32
C GLN A 55 8.60 -3.16 -4.52
N LYS A 56 9.55 -2.51 -5.16
CA LYS A 56 10.71 -1.95 -4.47
C LYS A 56 10.48 -0.46 -4.27
N ARG A 57 10.58 -0.01 -3.02
CA ARG A 57 10.45 1.42 -2.68
C ARG A 57 11.68 2.16 -3.19
N PRO A 58 11.50 3.34 -3.83
CA PRO A 58 12.64 4.15 -4.26
C PRO A 58 13.48 4.62 -3.07
N GLU A 59 14.75 4.89 -3.33
CA GLU A 59 15.68 5.38 -2.32
C GLU A 59 15.33 6.80 -1.83
N TRP A 60 14.55 7.57 -2.61
CA TRP A 60 14.15 8.93 -2.23
C TRP A 60 12.97 8.99 -1.25
N LYS A 61 12.35 7.85 -0.94
CA LYS A 61 11.24 7.82 0.03
C LYS A 61 11.72 8.15 1.44
N ASP A 62 10.92 8.93 2.18
CA ASP A 62 11.22 9.29 3.57
C ASP A 62 11.11 8.09 4.50
N ILE A 63 10.19 7.18 4.22
CA ILE A 63 9.90 6.01 5.05
C ILE A 63 10.36 4.75 4.33
N GLN A 64 11.21 3.94 5.00
CA GLN A 64 11.69 2.64 4.53
C GLN A 64 12.23 2.67 3.09
N PRO A 65 13.20 3.55 2.76
CA PRO A 65 13.74 3.63 1.40
C PRO A 65 14.39 2.33 0.95
N GLY A 66 14.22 1.97 -0.33
CA GLY A 66 14.88 0.83 -0.95
C GLY A 66 14.37 -0.54 -0.54
N LYS A 67 13.38 -0.64 0.34
CA LYS A 67 12.85 -1.92 0.80
C LYS A 67 11.73 -2.42 -0.09
N LEU A 68 11.49 -3.74 -0.01
CA LEU A 68 10.40 -4.39 -0.73
C LEU A 68 9.11 -4.27 0.07
N ASP A 69 8.01 -4.02 -0.60
CA ASP A 69 6.73 -3.71 0.01
C ASP A 69 5.58 -4.35 -0.75
N THR A 70 4.38 -4.28 -0.18
CA THR A 70 3.13 -4.68 -0.81
C THR A 70 3.03 -4.12 -2.22
N ALA A 71 2.46 -4.90 -3.14
CA ALA A 71 2.38 -4.53 -4.56
C ALA A 71 1.85 -3.12 -4.79
N VAL A 72 0.76 -2.75 -4.10
CA VAL A 72 0.18 -1.41 -4.18
C VAL A 72 -0.21 -0.96 -2.77
N GLY A 73 0.19 0.25 -2.44
CA GLY A 73 -0.25 0.92 -1.22
C GLY A 73 -0.44 2.40 -1.50
N GLY A 74 -1.58 2.95 -1.11
CA GLY A 74 -1.85 4.36 -1.35
C GLY A 74 -2.98 4.90 -0.51
N HIS A 75 -3.11 6.21 -0.52
CA HIS A 75 -4.10 6.92 0.27
C HIS A 75 -5.41 7.07 -0.50
N VAL A 76 -6.51 7.17 0.26
CA VAL A 76 -7.81 7.54 -0.30
C VAL A 76 -7.85 9.06 -0.31
N ASP A 77 -8.10 9.66 -1.47
CA ASP A 77 -8.21 11.12 -1.58
C ASP A 77 -9.59 11.59 -1.11
N LEU A 78 -9.65 12.84 -0.67
CA LEU A 78 -10.91 13.44 -0.27
C LEU A 78 -11.89 13.41 -1.45
N GLY A 79 -13.08 12.86 -1.22
CA GLY A 79 -14.08 12.71 -2.27
C GLY A 79 -14.09 11.38 -3.00
N GLU A 80 -13.08 10.52 -2.75
CA GLU A 80 -13.06 9.15 -3.32
C GLU A 80 -13.67 8.17 -2.33
N CYS A 81 -14.30 7.10 -2.85
CA CYS A 81 -14.57 5.92 -2.04
C CYS A 81 -13.33 5.00 -2.06
N VAL A 82 -13.31 4.02 -1.18
CA VAL A 82 -12.17 3.08 -1.04
C VAL A 82 -11.89 2.36 -2.36
N GLU A 83 -12.90 1.87 -3.05
CA GLU A 83 -12.76 1.14 -4.30
C GLU A 83 -12.23 2.03 -5.43
N GLU A 84 -12.67 3.27 -5.50
CA GLU A 84 -12.16 4.24 -6.48
C GLU A 84 -10.67 4.52 -6.25
N ALA A 85 -10.28 4.71 -4.98
CA ALA A 85 -8.89 4.92 -4.61
C ALA A 85 -8.03 3.70 -4.98
N LEU A 86 -8.55 2.49 -4.72
CA LEU A 86 -7.86 1.25 -5.05
C LEU A 86 -7.58 1.16 -6.55
N HIS A 87 -8.59 1.36 -7.39
CA HIS A 87 -8.42 1.28 -8.85
C HIS A 87 -7.48 2.37 -9.37
N ARG A 88 -7.57 3.58 -8.82
CA ARG A 88 -6.68 4.68 -9.20
C ARG A 88 -5.22 4.36 -8.86
N GLU A 89 -4.96 3.93 -7.63
CA GLU A 89 -3.60 3.61 -7.18
C GLU A 89 -3.00 2.45 -7.98
N VAL A 90 -3.79 1.41 -8.24
CA VAL A 90 -3.32 0.25 -9.01
C VAL A 90 -2.96 0.66 -10.44
N ARG A 91 -3.78 1.50 -11.08
CA ARG A 91 -3.49 2.02 -12.41
C ARG A 91 -2.23 2.88 -12.41
N GLU A 92 -2.11 3.78 -11.43
CA GLU A 92 -0.97 4.69 -11.34
C GLU A 92 0.34 3.97 -11.03
N GLU A 93 0.31 2.99 -10.13
CA GLU A 93 1.54 2.33 -9.69
C GLU A 93 1.97 1.16 -10.57
N LEU A 94 1.02 0.36 -11.05
CA LEU A 94 1.33 -0.88 -11.79
C LEU A 94 0.78 -0.91 -13.22
N GLY A 95 0.05 0.11 -13.64
CA GLY A 95 -0.52 0.16 -15.00
C GLY A 95 -1.62 -0.85 -15.23
N ILE A 96 -2.22 -1.39 -14.19
CA ILE A 96 -3.31 -2.37 -14.29
C ILE A 96 -4.64 -1.63 -14.35
N THR A 97 -5.40 -1.82 -15.43
CA THR A 97 -6.67 -1.14 -15.65
C THR A 97 -7.89 -2.03 -15.45
N SER A 98 -7.69 -3.35 -15.47
CA SER A 98 -8.81 -4.30 -15.32
C SER A 98 -8.38 -5.46 -14.43
N PHE A 99 -8.99 -5.56 -13.26
CA PHE A 99 -8.74 -6.65 -12.31
C PHE A 99 -9.95 -6.77 -11.38
N THR A 100 -10.05 -7.90 -10.69
CA THR A 100 -11.15 -8.16 -9.77
C THR A 100 -10.60 -8.25 -8.36
N PRO A 101 -10.74 -7.18 -7.55
CA PRO A 101 -10.25 -7.20 -6.16
C PRO A 101 -11.18 -8.00 -5.26
N GLU A 102 -10.59 -8.69 -4.30
CA GLU A 102 -11.31 -9.35 -3.21
C GLU A 102 -10.91 -8.68 -1.91
N ARG A 103 -11.90 -8.17 -1.15
CA ARG A 103 -11.63 -7.54 0.14
C ARG A 103 -11.34 -8.61 1.18
N ILE A 104 -10.20 -8.45 1.89
CA ILE A 104 -9.79 -9.41 2.92
C ILE A 104 -10.22 -8.92 4.30
N THR A 105 -9.81 -7.69 4.68
CA THR A 105 -10.04 -7.15 6.02
C THR A 105 -9.76 -5.66 6.06
N GLN A 106 -9.97 -5.05 7.21
CA GLN A 106 -9.51 -3.72 7.53
C GLN A 106 -8.96 -3.72 8.95
N TYR A 107 -7.96 -2.89 9.20
CA TYR A 107 -7.37 -2.76 10.54
C TYR A 107 -6.75 -1.38 10.71
N VAL A 108 -6.53 -0.97 11.97
CA VAL A 108 -5.87 0.29 12.29
C VAL A 108 -4.38 0.03 12.46
N PHE A 109 -3.56 0.77 11.73
CA PHE A 109 -2.12 0.80 11.87
C PHE A 109 -1.72 2.12 12.53
N GLU A 110 -0.83 2.06 13.52
CA GLU A 110 -0.33 3.24 14.20
C GLU A 110 1.19 3.19 14.32
N SER A 111 1.84 4.30 13.96
CA SER A 111 3.28 4.49 14.13
C SER A 111 3.50 5.76 14.94
N ASN A 112 4.76 6.15 15.12
CA ASN A 112 5.10 7.41 15.82
C ASN A 112 4.63 8.63 15.01
N ARG A 113 4.43 8.48 13.70
CA ARG A 113 4.11 9.59 12.81
C ARG A 113 2.66 9.65 12.39
N GLU A 114 1.97 8.49 12.32
CA GLU A 114 0.67 8.44 11.66
C GLU A 114 -0.21 7.32 12.20
N LYS A 115 -1.50 7.42 11.89
CA LYS A 115 -2.50 6.40 12.21
C LYS A 115 -3.37 6.19 10.98
N GLU A 116 -3.38 4.96 10.45
CA GLU A 116 -4.07 4.62 9.21
C GLU A 116 -5.15 3.58 9.42
N LEU A 117 -6.29 3.75 8.75
CA LEU A 117 -7.28 2.68 8.62
C LEU A 117 -6.96 1.97 7.30
N VAL A 118 -6.40 0.78 7.39
CA VAL A 118 -5.89 0.03 6.23
C VAL A 118 -6.97 -0.91 5.72
N PHE A 119 -7.38 -0.71 4.46
CA PHE A 119 -8.30 -1.62 3.75
C PHE A 119 -7.47 -2.54 2.87
N VAL A 120 -7.54 -3.85 3.15
CA VAL A 120 -6.68 -4.84 2.50
C VAL A 120 -7.45 -5.64 1.47
N PHE A 121 -6.90 -5.69 0.25
CA PHE A 121 -7.47 -6.43 -0.89
C PHE A 121 -6.43 -7.38 -1.48
N LYS A 122 -6.90 -8.39 -2.21
CA LYS A 122 -6.05 -9.25 -3.02
C LYS A 122 -6.67 -9.49 -4.38
N THR A 123 -5.85 -9.86 -5.34
CA THR A 123 -6.30 -10.24 -6.68
C THR A 123 -5.32 -11.25 -7.26
N THR A 124 -5.77 -11.98 -8.30
CA THR A 124 -4.90 -12.82 -9.13
C THR A 124 -4.80 -12.17 -10.51
N TYR A 125 -3.57 -11.96 -10.99
CA TYR A 125 -3.33 -11.22 -12.22
C TYR A 125 -2.13 -11.83 -12.95
N ASP A 126 -2.31 -12.25 -14.18
CA ASP A 126 -1.29 -12.94 -14.98
C ASP A 126 -0.78 -12.13 -16.17
N ASP A 127 -1.37 -10.97 -16.44
CA ASP A 127 -0.94 -10.11 -17.54
C ASP A 127 0.29 -9.27 -17.14
N PRO A 128 0.97 -8.65 -18.11
CA PRO A 128 2.15 -7.84 -17.81
C PRO A 128 1.87 -6.69 -16.84
N ILE A 129 2.81 -6.45 -15.94
CA ILE A 129 2.76 -5.36 -14.96
C ILE A 129 3.79 -4.32 -15.38
N SER A 130 3.38 -3.04 -15.40
CA SER A 130 4.24 -1.93 -15.78
C SER A 130 4.38 -0.96 -14.58
N PRO A 131 5.38 -1.19 -13.69
CA PRO A 131 5.59 -0.30 -12.55
C PRO A 131 5.87 1.13 -13.02
N SER A 132 5.29 2.10 -12.32
CA SER A 132 5.49 3.51 -12.63
C SER A 132 6.86 4.00 -12.15
N ASP A 133 7.21 5.24 -12.51
CA ASP A 133 8.44 5.89 -12.06
C ASP A 133 8.43 6.20 -10.56
N GLU A 134 7.29 6.09 -9.91
CA GLU A 134 7.16 6.25 -8.45
C GLU A 134 7.74 5.06 -7.70
N LEU A 135 7.97 3.93 -8.40
CA LEU A 135 8.52 2.70 -7.84
C LEU A 135 9.89 2.41 -8.47
N ASP A 136 10.70 1.67 -7.75
CA ASP A 136 11.99 1.18 -8.26
C ASP A 136 11.84 -0.27 -8.77
N GLY A 137 10.79 -0.53 -9.55
CA GLY A 137 10.49 -1.83 -10.08
C GLY A 137 9.79 -2.75 -9.11
N GLY A 138 9.80 -4.04 -9.45
CA GLY A 138 9.20 -5.08 -8.63
C GLY A 138 9.26 -6.41 -9.37
N ARG A 139 8.91 -7.50 -8.69
CA ARG A 139 8.80 -8.82 -9.29
C ARG A 139 7.91 -9.73 -8.46
N PHE A 140 7.57 -10.88 -9.03
CA PHE A 140 6.89 -11.93 -8.28
C PHE A 140 7.89 -12.73 -7.44
N TRP A 141 7.48 -13.05 -6.23
CA TRP A 141 8.25 -13.84 -5.27
C TRP A 141 7.44 -15.09 -4.91
N THR A 142 8.12 -16.24 -4.82
CA THR A 142 7.46 -17.43 -4.31
C THR A 142 7.26 -17.32 -2.80
N PRO A 143 6.24 -18.00 -2.25
CA PRO A 143 6.07 -18.03 -0.78
C PRO A 143 7.33 -18.50 -0.04
N ALA A 144 8.07 -19.47 -0.61
CA ALA A 144 9.33 -19.95 -0.01
C ALA A 144 10.37 -18.84 0.07
N GLU A 145 10.54 -18.07 -1.02
CA GLU A 145 11.49 -16.96 -1.04
C GLU A 145 11.13 -15.91 0.01
N ILE A 146 9.84 -15.61 0.17
CA ILE A 146 9.39 -14.64 1.17
C ILE A 146 9.71 -15.15 2.56
N ARG A 147 9.34 -16.41 2.88
CA ARG A 147 9.61 -17.00 4.19
C ARG A 147 11.09 -17.02 4.54
N GLU A 148 11.95 -17.32 3.57
CA GLU A 148 13.40 -17.37 3.77
C GLU A 148 14.00 -16.01 4.10
N ASN A 149 13.33 -14.92 3.69
CA ASN A 149 13.87 -13.57 3.82
C ASN A 149 13.16 -12.73 4.89
N LEU A 150 12.18 -13.29 5.60
CA LEU A 150 11.52 -12.58 6.71
C LEU A 150 12.54 -12.28 7.82
N GLY A 151 12.41 -11.08 8.40
CA GLY A 151 13.24 -10.66 9.52
C GLY A 151 14.66 -10.24 9.14
N LYS A 152 14.99 -10.18 7.85
CA LYS A 152 16.33 -9.80 7.38
C LYS A 152 16.46 -8.34 6.98
N GLY A 153 15.40 -7.54 7.18
CA GLY A 153 15.43 -6.11 6.89
C GLY A 153 15.26 -5.76 5.42
N ILE A 154 14.94 -6.71 4.54
CA ILE A 154 14.73 -6.44 3.12
C ILE A 154 13.29 -6.05 2.79
N PHE A 155 12.33 -6.47 3.62
CA PHE A 155 10.94 -6.09 3.49
C PHE A 155 10.60 -4.95 4.46
N THR A 156 9.59 -4.15 4.13
CA THR A 156 9.12 -3.15 5.09
C THR A 156 8.52 -3.85 6.31
N PRO A 157 8.66 -3.26 7.52
CA PRO A 157 8.00 -3.81 8.70
C PRO A 157 6.49 -3.94 8.53
N ASN A 158 5.88 -2.99 7.80
CA ASN A 158 4.44 -3.00 7.54
C ASN A 158 4.03 -4.22 6.72
N PHE A 159 4.80 -4.55 5.67
CA PHE A 159 4.53 -5.74 4.87
C PHE A 159 4.62 -7.02 5.71
N GLU A 160 5.70 -7.16 6.47
CA GLU A 160 5.90 -8.35 7.31
C GLU A 160 4.79 -8.51 8.35
N SER A 161 4.40 -7.41 8.98
CA SER A 161 3.32 -7.39 9.98
C SER A 161 1.98 -7.76 9.37
N GLU A 162 1.66 -7.19 8.21
CA GLU A 162 0.39 -7.48 7.53
C GLU A 162 0.34 -8.92 7.05
N LEU A 163 1.46 -9.44 6.53
CA LEU A 163 1.58 -10.82 6.07
C LEU A 163 1.20 -11.80 7.18
N GLN A 164 1.69 -11.55 8.40
CA GLN A 164 1.35 -12.37 9.57
C GLN A 164 -0.08 -12.18 10.01
N ARG A 165 -0.55 -10.93 10.05
CA ARG A 165 -1.89 -10.57 10.52
C ARG A 165 -2.99 -11.25 9.71
N ILE A 166 -2.84 -11.30 8.40
CA ILE A 166 -3.87 -11.84 7.51
C ILE A 166 -3.55 -13.28 7.03
N GLN A 167 -2.41 -13.82 7.44
CA GLN A 167 -1.95 -15.16 7.03
C GLN A 167 -2.00 -15.33 5.51
N LEU A 168 -1.49 -14.33 4.80
CA LEU A 168 -1.57 -14.23 3.35
C LEU A 168 -0.86 -15.39 2.65
N ILE A 169 0.27 -15.85 3.20
CA ILE A 169 0.98 -17.04 2.76
C ILE A 169 1.14 -17.98 3.96
N LYS A 170 1.18 -19.28 3.68
CA LYS A 170 1.31 -20.30 4.73
C LYS A 170 2.76 -20.75 4.91
#